data_b66b0c33d34befaf5e264cc54b53a93b
#
_entry.id   b66b0c33d34befaf5e264cc54b53a93b
#
_cell.length_a   1.000
_cell.length_b   1.000
_cell.length_c   1.000
_cell.angle_alpha   90.00
_cell.angle_beta   90.00
_cell.angle_gamma   90.00
#
_symmetry.space_group_name_H-M   'P 1'
#
loop_
_entity.id
_entity.type
_entity.pdbx_description
1 polymer ?
#
loop_
_entity_poly.entity_id
_entity_poly.type
_entity_poly.pdbx_seq_one_letter_code
_entity_poly.pdbx_strand_id
1 'polypeptide(L)'
;MAQPTLPPGVLSMHVLPADHHDKDWDAIIVPKQVKERLLSQALVTLKHGRKLSQLAGLPHGLVVLAGPPGTGKTTLARGLAQVAALALAKEGATTLLEINPHMFPSDMLGESQRNIMRLLQDTIPEIAARRPHTVVLIDEVESFAVRRSSASFETNPVDVHRATDAVMLGIDEIAKKLPSVLFVTTTNFITAIDEAFLSRADLVMHFALPDPATIASILQHSLEELAVQWPAVLPLAKARKDIEALAALCSGWNGRQVRKLILAGLAQRLEVAKDPAQLKFEDLREAARKKGGVEWAGDAAPSSKELFGEVPAELKHDHDHGHGEDHDHHHKTRRMR
;
A
#
# COMPACT_ATOMS: atom_id res chain seq x y z
N MET A 1 -15.75 22.87 4.03
CA MET A 1 -15.21 23.05 2.68
C MET A 1 -15.38 21.71 1.97
N ALA A 2 -16.05 21.65 0.82
CA ALA A 2 -16.16 20.41 0.04
C ALA A 2 -14.75 19.95 -0.38
N GLN A 3 -14.42 18.69 -0.18
CA GLN A 3 -13.18 18.13 -0.70
C GLN A 3 -13.23 18.26 -2.23
N PRO A 4 -12.16 18.76 -2.89
CA PRO A 4 -12.12 18.83 -4.33
C PRO A 4 -12.30 17.40 -4.88
N THR A 5 -13.25 17.23 -5.78
CA THR A 5 -13.44 15.96 -6.48
C THR A 5 -12.19 15.63 -7.30
N LEU A 6 -11.57 14.50 -7.00
CA LEU A 6 -10.39 14.04 -7.75
C LEU A 6 -10.81 13.60 -9.16
N PRO A 7 -9.94 13.80 -10.17
CA PRO A 7 -10.19 13.31 -11.52
C PRO A 7 -10.38 11.78 -11.55
N PRO A 8 -11.11 11.23 -12.52
CA PRO A 8 -11.26 9.78 -12.68
C PRO A 8 -9.90 9.07 -12.77
N GLY A 9 -9.74 7.96 -12.06
CA GLY A 9 -8.51 7.18 -12.01
C GLY A 9 -7.47 7.69 -11.00
N VAL A 10 -7.66 8.87 -10.42
CA VAL A 10 -6.79 9.41 -9.36
C VAL A 10 -7.31 8.96 -8.01
N LEU A 11 -6.49 8.23 -7.25
CA LEU A 11 -6.77 7.76 -5.90
C LEU A 11 -6.54 8.87 -4.87
N SER A 12 -5.40 9.53 -4.98
CA SER A 12 -5.01 10.63 -4.09
C SER A 12 -4.05 11.60 -4.79
N MET A 13 -4.01 12.83 -4.27
CA MET A 13 -3.07 13.86 -4.72
C MET A 13 -2.56 14.62 -3.50
N HIS A 14 -1.25 14.62 -3.31
CA HIS A 14 -0.58 15.26 -2.20
C HIS A 14 0.47 16.25 -2.68
N VAL A 15 0.64 17.32 -1.92
CA VAL A 15 1.74 18.27 -2.09
C VAL A 15 2.84 17.89 -1.10
N LEU A 16 4.01 17.58 -1.60
CA LEU A 16 5.15 17.16 -0.82
C LEU A 16 6.19 18.29 -0.68
N PRO A 17 6.95 18.32 0.43
CA PRO A 17 6.92 17.40 1.56
C PRO A 17 5.65 17.52 2.42
N ALA A 18 5.22 16.40 3.03
CA ALA A 18 4.04 16.33 3.88
C ALA A 18 4.27 15.36 5.07
N ASP A 19 3.91 15.78 6.29
CA ASP A 19 4.23 15.10 7.55
C ASP A 19 3.74 13.63 7.60
N HIS A 20 2.60 13.34 6.96
CA HIS A 20 2.03 11.99 6.99
C HIS A 20 2.83 10.95 6.19
N HIS A 21 3.80 11.38 5.36
CA HIS A 21 4.72 10.52 4.62
C HIS A 21 6.12 10.45 5.23
N ASP A 22 6.41 11.18 6.31
CA ASP A 22 7.76 11.27 6.89
C ASP A 22 8.32 9.90 7.32
N LYS A 23 7.45 9.01 7.80
CA LYS A 23 7.86 7.68 8.28
C LYS A 23 7.94 6.63 7.18
N ASP A 24 7.36 6.85 6.00
CA ASP A 24 7.23 5.82 4.96
C ASP A 24 8.59 5.32 4.46
N TRP A 25 9.56 6.22 4.32
CA TRP A 25 10.92 5.87 3.88
C TRP A 25 11.68 5.01 4.88
N ASP A 26 11.62 5.37 6.16
CA ASP A 26 12.36 4.68 7.21
C ASP A 26 11.67 3.40 7.68
N ALA A 27 10.36 3.35 7.52
CA ALA A 27 9.57 2.16 7.82
C ALA A 27 9.99 0.92 7.03
N ILE A 28 10.57 1.08 5.84
CA ILE A 28 10.98 -0.05 5.00
C ILE A 28 12.48 -0.31 5.19
N ILE A 29 12.78 -1.50 5.73
CA ILE A 29 14.14 -1.95 6.02
C ILE A 29 14.66 -2.71 4.80
N VAL A 30 15.57 -2.08 4.08
CA VAL A 30 16.30 -2.62 2.94
C VAL A 30 17.75 -2.11 2.98
N PRO A 31 18.71 -2.75 2.28
CA PRO A 31 20.09 -2.26 2.22
C PRO A 31 20.17 -0.79 1.81
N LYS A 32 21.05 -0.04 2.45
CA LYS A 32 21.23 1.41 2.21
C LYS A 32 21.46 1.71 0.73
N GLN A 33 22.23 0.88 0.03
CA GLN A 33 22.51 1.04 -1.40
C GLN A 33 21.24 0.98 -2.27
N VAL A 34 20.22 0.21 -1.87
CA VAL A 34 18.92 0.15 -2.57
C VAL A 34 18.22 1.50 -2.46
N LYS A 35 18.13 2.05 -1.25
CA LYS A 35 17.53 3.38 -1.01
C LYS A 35 18.30 4.49 -1.74
N GLU A 36 19.63 4.48 -1.67
CA GLU A 36 20.48 5.46 -2.36
C GLU A 36 20.29 5.38 -3.88
N ARG A 37 20.23 4.18 -4.46
CA ARG A 37 20.02 3.98 -5.90
C ARG A 37 18.67 4.50 -6.34
N LEU A 38 17.60 4.21 -5.59
CA LEU A 38 16.26 4.70 -5.87
C LEU A 38 16.18 6.23 -5.82
N LEU A 39 16.72 6.84 -4.76
CA LEU A 39 16.73 8.28 -4.61
C LEU A 39 17.56 8.95 -5.71
N SER A 40 18.73 8.40 -6.05
CA SER A 40 19.57 8.92 -7.15
C SER A 40 18.81 8.91 -8.47
N GLN A 41 18.12 7.80 -8.81
CA GLN A 41 17.33 7.72 -10.04
C GLN A 41 16.19 8.74 -10.04
N ALA A 42 15.48 8.90 -8.92
CA ALA A 42 14.40 9.88 -8.79
C ALA A 42 14.92 11.31 -9.01
N LEU A 43 16.04 11.66 -8.38
CA LEU A 43 16.66 12.99 -8.53
C LEU A 43 17.18 13.24 -9.94
N VAL A 44 17.74 12.24 -10.63
CA VAL A 44 18.15 12.37 -12.04
C VAL A 44 16.95 12.76 -12.90
N THR A 45 15.83 12.09 -12.76
CA THR A 45 14.61 12.39 -13.53
C THR A 45 14.03 13.75 -13.15
N LEU A 46 13.72 13.96 -11.87
CA LEU A 46 13.00 15.14 -11.40
C LEU A 46 13.79 16.43 -11.60
N LYS A 47 15.09 16.42 -11.29
CA LYS A 47 15.95 17.60 -11.34
C LYS A 47 16.56 17.84 -12.70
N HIS A 48 16.99 16.79 -13.38
CA HIS A 48 17.79 16.91 -14.60
C HIS A 48 17.06 16.45 -15.87
N GLY A 49 15.85 15.92 -15.76
CA GLY A 49 15.08 15.37 -16.87
C GLY A 49 14.98 16.31 -18.06
N ARG A 50 14.72 17.62 -17.84
CA ARG A 50 14.66 18.63 -18.90
C ARG A 50 15.98 18.80 -19.69
N LYS A 51 17.13 18.62 -19.05
CA LYS A 51 18.42 18.69 -19.72
C LYS A 51 18.75 17.38 -20.42
N LEU A 52 18.38 16.26 -19.80
CA LEU A 52 18.64 14.94 -20.33
C LEU A 52 17.72 14.59 -21.50
N SER A 53 16.54 15.19 -21.59
CA SER A 53 15.61 14.98 -22.72
C SER A 53 16.15 15.41 -24.07
N GLN A 54 17.27 16.15 -24.11
CA GLN A 54 17.96 16.55 -25.33
C GLN A 54 18.99 15.51 -25.82
N LEU A 55 19.27 14.49 -25.01
CA LEU A 55 20.22 13.45 -25.34
C LEU A 55 19.54 12.30 -26.11
N ALA A 56 20.28 11.62 -26.98
CA ALA A 56 19.83 10.37 -27.59
C ALA A 56 19.68 9.28 -26.50
N GLY A 57 18.55 8.56 -26.52
CA GLY A 57 18.24 7.58 -25.47
C GLY A 57 17.57 8.23 -24.27
N LEU A 58 16.46 8.94 -24.51
CA LEU A 58 15.64 9.62 -23.51
C LEU A 58 15.34 8.72 -22.30
N PRO A 59 15.63 9.17 -21.05
CA PRO A 59 15.04 8.54 -19.89
C PRO A 59 13.52 8.72 -19.95
N HIS A 60 12.79 7.64 -19.71
CA HIS A 60 11.31 7.67 -19.70
C HIS A 60 10.76 8.18 -18.36
N GLY A 61 11.64 8.35 -17.35
CA GLY A 61 11.22 8.69 -16.00
C GLY A 61 10.44 7.56 -15.36
N LEU A 62 10.72 6.30 -15.68
CA LEU A 62 9.99 5.13 -15.19
C LEU A 62 10.87 4.28 -14.26
N VAL A 63 10.42 4.10 -13.02
CA VAL A 63 10.99 3.17 -12.04
C VAL A 63 9.97 2.07 -11.74
N VAL A 64 10.40 0.82 -11.79
CA VAL A 64 9.58 -0.36 -11.50
C VAL A 64 10.11 -1.04 -10.23
N LEU A 65 9.24 -1.17 -9.22
CA LEU A 65 9.50 -1.90 -7.98
C LEU A 65 8.78 -3.26 -8.06
N ALA A 66 9.52 -4.33 -8.22
CA ALA A 66 8.99 -5.67 -8.42
C ALA A 66 9.29 -6.59 -7.24
N GLY A 67 8.40 -7.51 -6.91
CA GLY A 67 8.65 -8.52 -5.88
C GLY A 67 7.38 -8.97 -5.16
N PRO A 68 7.46 -9.98 -4.29
CA PRO A 68 6.31 -10.54 -3.61
C PRO A 68 5.45 -9.51 -2.85
N PRO A 69 4.14 -9.77 -2.65
CA PRO A 69 3.29 -8.90 -1.88
C PRO A 69 3.78 -8.78 -0.42
N GLY A 70 3.55 -7.61 0.19
CA GLY A 70 3.93 -7.36 1.59
C GLY A 70 5.42 -7.08 1.83
N THR A 71 6.25 -6.86 0.78
CA THR A 71 7.65 -6.45 0.90
C THR A 71 7.84 -4.93 1.06
N GLY A 72 6.76 -4.16 1.03
CA GLY A 72 6.78 -2.72 1.31
C GLY A 72 7.00 -1.81 0.10
N LYS A 73 6.88 -2.31 -1.14
CA LYS A 73 7.10 -1.55 -2.39
C LYS A 73 6.33 -0.24 -2.45
N THR A 74 5.03 -0.28 -2.22
CA THR A 74 4.14 0.90 -2.27
C THR A 74 4.50 1.93 -1.20
N THR A 75 4.78 1.48 0.03
CA THR A 75 5.23 2.36 1.13
C THR A 75 6.57 3.00 0.79
N LEU A 76 7.52 2.21 0.27
CA LEU A 76 8.82 2.73 -0.15
C LEU A 76 8.70 3.73 -1.32
N ALA A 77 7.75 3.52 -2.24
CA ALA A 77 7.48 4.45 -3.34
C ALA A 77 6.96 5.81 -2.83
N ARG A 78 6.04 5.81 -1.84
CA ARG A 78 5.59 7.04 -1.17
C ARG A 78 6.73 7.73 -0.44
N GLY A 79 7.49 6.96 0.33
CA GLY A 79 8.69 7.46 1.02
C GLY A 79 9.74 8.03 0.07
N LEU A 80 9.95 7.40 -1.11
CA LEU A 80 10.84 7.92 -2.16
C LEU A 80 10.38 9.29 -2.65
N ALA A 81 9.07 9.45 -2.91
CA ALA A 81 8.50 10.73 -3.32
C ALA A 81 8.72 11.81 -2.26
N GLN A 82 8.52 11.48 -0.96
CA GLN A 82 8.76 12.39 0.16
C GLN A 82 10.21 12.82 0.27
N VAL A 83 11.16 11.88 0.27
CA VAL A 83 12.59 12.23 0.42
C VAL A 83 13.14 12.94 -0.82
N ALA A 84 12.63 12.63 -2.01
CA ALA A 84 12.97 13.37 -3.22
C ALA A 84 12.44 14.81 -3.15
N ALA A 85 11.21 15.01 -2.67
CA ALA A 85 10.63 16.34 -2.47
C ALA A 85 11.43 17.16 -1.44
N LEU A 86 11.85 16.55 -0.33
CA LEU A 86 12.74 17.20 0.65
C LEU A 86 14.07 17.63 0.02
N ALA A 87 14.69 16.77 -0.80
CA ALA A 87 15.93 17.09 -1.49
C ALA A 87 15.78 18.23 -2.52
N LEU A 88 14.59 18.38 -3.09
CA LEU A 88 14.25 19.38 -4.12
C LEU A 88 13.50 20.61 -3.56
N ALA A 89 13.31 20.70 -2.23
CA ALA A 89 12.49 21.73 -1.61
C ALA A 89 12.87 23.17 -1.98
N LYS A 90 14.16 23.43 -2.28
CA LYS A 90 14.64 24.74 -2.77
C LYS A 90 14.17 25.08 -4.17
N GLU A 91 13.79 24.09 -4.98
CA GLU A 91 13.31 24.26 -6.35
C GLU A 91 11.79 24.37 -6.42
N GLY A 92 11.10 24.06 -5.34
CA GLY A 92 9.65 24.15 -5.19
C GLY A 92 9.02 22.86 -4.66
N ALA A 93 7.71 22.89 -4.45
CA ALA A 93 6.97 21.74 -3.98
C ALA A 93 6.80 20.69 -5.09
N THR A 94 6.73 19.41 -4.67
CA THR A 94 6.51 18.26 -5.56
C THR A 94 5.06 17.78 -5.43
N THR A 95 4.42 17.39 -6.53
CA THR A 95 3.13 16.72 -6.50
C THR A 95 3.36 15.21 -6.45
N LEU A 96 2.74 14.52 -5.48
CA LEU A 96 2.55 13.07 -5.52
C LEU A 96 1.13 12.80 -5.99
N LEU A 97 1.01 12.04 -7.08
CA LEU A 97 -0.25 11.61 -7.66
C LEU A 97 -0.32 10.08 -7.60
N GLU A 98 -1.27 9.54 -6.85
CA GLU A 98 -1.50 8.10 -6.78
C GLU A 98 -2.63 7.71 -7.72
N ILE A 99 -2.37 6.74 -8.58
CA ILE A 99 -3.31 6.24 -9.58
C ILE A 99 -3.86 4.89 -9.12
N ASN A 100 -5.17 4.71 -9.26
CA ASN A 100 -5.83 3.43 -9.04
C ASN A 100 -6.01 2.71 -10.38
N PRO A 101 -5.16 1.73 -10.71
CA PRO A 101 -5.24 1.02 -11.98
C PRO A 101 -6.51 0.18 -12.12
N HIS A 102 -7.13 -0.24 -11.01
CA HIS A 102 -8.37 -1.02 -11.00
C HIS A 102 -9.62 -0.24 -11.44
N MET A 103 -9.50 1.08 -11.59
CA MET A 103 -10.59 1.91 -12.14
C MET A 103 -10.63 1.93 -13.67
N PHE A 104 -9.67 1.34 -14.36
CA PHE A 104 -9.60 1.36 -15.81
C PHE A 104 -10.17 0.13 -16.52
N PRO A 105 -10.14 -1.10 -15.95
CA PRO A 105 -10.83 -2.22 -16.55
C PRO A 105 -12.32 -1.89 -16.78
N SER A 106 -12.82 -2.14 -17.99
CA SER A 106 -14.22 -1.94 -18.35
C SER A 106 -14.68 -3.08 -19.24
N ASP A 107 -15.92 -3.48 -19.08
CA ASP A 107 -16.58 -4.47 -19.94
C ASP A 107 -16.93 -3.88 -21.31
N MET A 108 -16.84 -2.56 -21.45
CA MET A 108 -17.12 -1.85 -22.69
C MET A 108 -15.87 -1.74 -23.57
N LEU A 109 -15.97 -2.22 -24.79
CA LEU A 109 -14.86 -2.25 -25.77
C LEU A 109 -14.23 -0.87 -25.96
N GLY A 110 -12.91 -0.78 -25.71
CA GLY A 110 -12.10 0.42 -25.90
C GLY A 110 -12.31 1.52 -24.84
N GLU A 111 -13.13 1.32 -23.81
CA GLU A 111 -13.30 2.31 -22.75
C GLU A 111 -12.07 2.39 -21.85
N SER A 112 -11.50 1.24 -21.48
CA SER A 112 -10.24 1.18 -20.72
C SER A 112 -9.13 1.98 -21.41
N GLN A 113 -8.95 1.78 -22.71
CA GLN A 113 -7.98 2.54 -23.51
C GLN A 113 -8.26 4.04 -23.45
N ARG A 114 -9.51 4.48 -23.66
CA ARG A 114 -9.89 5.90 -23.62
C ARG A 114 -9.64 6.55 -22.26
N ASN A 115 -9.95 5.83 -21.18
CA ASN A 115 -9.75 6.32 -19.83
C ASN A 115 -8.26 6.49 -19.48
N ILE A 116 -7.43 5.51 -19.87
CA ILE A 116 -5.97 5.58 -19.73
C ILE A 116 -5.40 6.73 -20.56
N MET A 117 -5.81 6.88 -21.81
CA MET A 117 -5.35 7.99 -22.66
C MET A 117 -5.71 9.34 -22.07
N ARG A 118 -6.96 9.52 -21.59
CA ARG A 118 -7.37 10.77 -20.89
C ARG A 118 -6.51 11.05 -19.66
N LEU A 119 -6.24 10.02 -18.84
CA LEU A 119 -5.37 10.19 -17.67
C LEU A 119 -3.98 10.67 -18.07
N LEU A 120 -3.35 9.98 -19.04
CA LEU A 120 -1.95 10.24 -19.43
C LEU A 120 -1.78 11.48 -20.30
N GLN A 121 -2.73 11.79 -21.18
CA GLN A 121 -2.60 12.91 -22.13
C GLN A 121 -3.18 14.23 -21.61
N ASP A 122 -4.17 14.17 -20.71
CA ASP A 122 -4.86 15.37 -20.22
C ASP A 122 -4.61 15.57 -18.71
N THR A 123 -5.01 14.60 -17.87
CA THR A 123 -5.04 14.78 -16.41
C THR A 123 -3.65 14.92 -15.80
N ILE A 124 -2.72 14.01 -16.09
CA ILE A 124 -1.35 14.09 -15.55
C ILE A 124 -0.63 15.34 -16.04
N PRO A 125 -0.65 15.72 -17.34
CA PRO A 125 -0.05 16.95 -17.82
C PRO A 125 -0.62 18.20 -17.16
N GLU A 126 -1.95 18.29 -16.98
CA GLU A 126 -2.57 19.43 -16.31
C GLU A 126 -2.09 19.58 -14.86
N ILE A 127 -2.01 18.46 -14.13
CA ILE A 127 -1.52 18.45 -12.75
C ILE A 127 -0.03 18.78 -12.69
N ALA A 128 0.77 18.19 -13.57
CA ALA A 128 2.23 18.41 -13.62
C ALA A 128 2.61 19.85 -14.01
N ALA A 129 1.76 20.56 -14.76
CA ALA A 129 1.98 21.97 -15.07
C ALA A 129 1.91 22.90 -13.85
N ARG A 130 1.32 22.45 -12.74
CA ARG A 130 1.11 23.28 -11.53
C ARG A 130 2.36 23.42 -10.66
N ARG A 131 3.31 22.47 -10.75
CA ARG A 131 4.53 22.43 -9.90
C ARG A 131 5.75 21.96 -10.69
N PRO A 132 6.96 22.27 -10.22
CA PRO A 132 8.19 21.93 -10.95
C PRO A 132 8.44 20.44 -11.07
N HIS A 133 7.97 19.64 -10.10
CA HIS A 133 8.20 18.21 -10.03
C HIS A 133 6.90 17.45 -9.76
N THR A 134 6.73 16.30 -10.39
CA THR A 134 5.57 15.41 -10.18
C THR A 134 6.05 13.96 -10.11
N VAL A 135 5.61 13.25 -9.08
CA VAL A 135 5.76 11.80 -8.94
C VAL A 135 4.39 11.17 -9.14
N VAL A 136 4.29 10.24 -10.07
CA VAL A 136 3.09 9.46 -10.36
C VAL A 136 3.32 8.04 -9.86
N LEU A 137 2.60 7.66 -8.81
CA LEU A 137 2.64 6.31 -8.26
C LEU A 137 1.49 5.48 -8.84
N ILE A 138 1.83 4.35 -9.44
CA ILE A 138 0.88 3.38 -9.97
C ILE A 138 1.12 2.06 -9.26
N ASP A 139 0.22 1.69 -8.36
CA ASP A 139 0.32 0.43 -7.60
C ASP A 139 -0.29 -0.71 -8.41
N GLU A 140 0.34 -1.89 -8.38
CA GLU A 140 -0.12 -3.10 -9.09
C GLU A 140 -0.33 -2.88 -10.60
N VAL A 141 0.75 -2.39 -11.27
CA VAL A 141 0.72 -2.05 -12.70
C VAL A 141 0.35 -3.24 -13.61
N GLU A 142 0.47 -4.47 -13.12
CA GLU A 142 -0.01 -5.67 -13.79
C GLU A 142 -1.51 -5.66 -14.11
N SER A 143 -2.28 -4.78 -13.49
CA SER A 143 -3.72 -4.64 -13.78
C SER A 143 -3.99 -4.14 -15.21
N PHE A 144 -3.04 -3.45 -15.86
CA PHE A 144 -3.20 -2.93 -17.22
C PHE A 144 -1.95 -3.03 -18.10
N ALA A 145 -0.78 -3.39 -17.57
CA ALA A 145 0.43 -3.62 -18.35
C ALA A 145 0.74 -5.13 -18.46
N VAL A 146 -0.24 -5.90 -18.94
CA VAL A 146 -0.22 -7.36 -18.94
C VAL A 146 0.56 -7.88 -20.15
N ARG A 147 1.39 -8.92 -19.92
CA ARG A 147 2.09 -9.66 -20.98
C ARG A 147 1.07 -10.28 -21.95
N ARG A 148 1.31 -10.13 -23.27
CA ARG A 148 0.42 -10.61 -24.33
C ARG A 148 0.13 -12.11 -24.27
N SER A 149 1.08 -12.92 -23.79
CA SER A 149 0.94 -14.38 -23.62
C SER A 149 0.13 -14.81 -22.39
N SER A 150 -0.14 -13.90 -21.46
CA SER A 150 -0.79 -14.19 -20.17
C SER A 150 -2.27 -13.77 -20.12
N ALA A 151 -2.78 -13.19 -21.22
CA ALA A 151 -4.20 -12.81 -21.30
C ALA A 151 -5.07 -14.09 -21.28
N SER A 152 -5.81 -14.28 -20.18
CA SER A 152 -6.73 -15.41 -20.04
C SER A 152 -7.96 -15.22 -20.92
N PHE A 153 -8.60 -16.33 -21.32
CA PHE A 153 -9.79 -16.33 -22.17
C PHE A 153 -11.03 -15.66 -21.53
N GLU A 154 -10.97 -15.32 -20.24
CA GLU A 154 -12.08 -14.71 -19.49
C GLU A 154 -12.16 -13.19 -19.63
N THR A 155 -11.07 -12.52 -20.02
CA THR A 155 -11.04 -11.08 -20.34
C THR A 155 -10.87 -10.91 -21.84
N ASN A 156 -11.48 -9.84 -22.42
CA ASN A 156 -11.29 -9.54 -23.85
C ASN A 156 -9.80 -9.23 -24.13
N PRO A 157 -9.01 -10.16 -24.72
CA PRO A 157 -7.56 -9.99 -24.85
C PRO A 157 -7.18 -8.75 -25.64
N VAL A 158 -8.04 -8.34 -26.59
CA VAL A 158 -7.81 -7.18 -27.46
C VAL A 158 -7.84 -5.88 -26.66
N ASP A 159 -8.74 -5.73 -25.68
CA ASP A 159 -8.83 -4.51 -24.87
C ASP A 159 -7.67 -4.39 -23.89
N VAL A 160 -7.24 -5.50 -23.31
CA VAL A 160 -6.06 -5.51 -22.42
C VAL A 160 -4.80 -5.07 -23.19
N HIS A 161 -4.60 -5.55 -24.41
CA HIS A 161 -3.47 -5.13 -25.23
C HIS A 161 -3.53 -3.68 -25.65
N ARG A 162 -4.73 -3.18 -26.01
CA ARG A 162 -4.92 -1.75 -26.30
C ARG A 162 -4.67 -0.87 -25.09
N ALA A 163 -5.05 -1.30 -23.90
CA ALA A 163 -4.76 -0.62 -22.66
C ALA A 163 -3.24 -0.54 -22.40
N THR A 164 -2.52 -1.66 -22.56
CA THR A 164 -1.05 -1.71 -22.43
C THR A 164 -0.37 -0.78 -23.43
N ASP A 165 -0.77 -0.82 -24.71
CA ASP A 165 -0.23 0.04 -25.77
C ASP A 165 -0.50 1.52 -25.45
N ALA A 166 -1.68 1.86 -24.91
CA ALA A 166 -2.03 3.23 -24.51
C ALA A 166 -1.16 3.73 -23.35
N VAL A 167 -0.86 2.87 -22.36
CA VAL A 167 0.06 3.20 -21.26
C VAL A 167 1.45 3.50 -21.79
N MET A 168 2.00 2.63 -22.63
CA MET A 168 3.33 2.81 -23.21
C MET A 168 3.43 4.11 -24.02
N LEU A 169 2.46 4.35 -24.89
CA LEU A 169 2.40 5.58 -25.68
C LEU A 169 2.32 6.82 -24.80
N GLY A 170 1.47 6.79 -23.78
CA GLY A 170 1.31 7.92 -22.84
C GLY A 170 2.58 8.21 -22.04
N ILE A 171 3.29 7.19 -21.57
CA ILE A 171 4.59 7.36 -20.89
C ILE A 171 5.61 7.98 -21.85
N ASP A 172 5.71 7.48 -23.10
CA ASP A 172 6.62 8.03 -24.11
C ASP A 172 6.33 9.50 -24.42
N GLU A 173 5.05 9.89 -24.48
CA GLU A 173 4.64 11.28 -24.71
C GLU A 173 4.96 12.17 -23.51
N ILE A 174 4.70 11.71 -22.28
CA ILE A 174 5.01 12.46 -21.06
C ILE A 174 6.52 12.64 -20.93
N ALA A 175 7.32 11.61 -21.17
CA ALA A 175 8.78 11.69 -21.14
C ALA A 175 9.32 12.78 -22.07
N LYS A 176 8.70 12.96 -23.24
CA LYS A 176 9.07 14.01 -24.21
C LYS A 176 8.60 15.40 -23.81
N LYS A 177 7.35 15.52 -23.33
CA LYS A 177 6.70 16.81 -23.07
C LYS A 177 6.98 17.35 -21.67
N LEU A 178 7.08 16.44 -20.69
CA LEU A 178 7.17 16.72 -19.25
C LEU A 178 8.28 15.89 -18.59
N PRO A 179 9.54 16.06 -18.95
CA PRO A 179 10.65 15.20 -18.55
C PRO A 179 11.01 15.31 -17.04
N SER A 180 10.31 16.13 -16.27
CA SER A 180 10.38 16.21 -14.79
C SER A 180 9.25 15.44 -14.10
N VAL A 181 8.54 14.56 -14.82
CA VAL A 181 7.59 13.60 -14.25
C VAL A 181 8.29 12.28 -14.04
N LEU A 182 8.19 11.78 -12.82
CA LEU A 182 8.71 10.46 -12.43
C LEU A 182 7.54 9.50 -12.22
N PHE A 183 7.49 8.43 -12.99
CA PHE A 183 6.60 7.30 -12.73
C PHE A 183 7.30 6.32 -11.79
N VAL A 184 6.65 5.96 -10.70
CA VAL A 184 7.05 4.87 -9.82
C VAL A 184 5.93 3.83 -9.86
N THR A 185 6.22 2.67 -10.39
CA THR A 185 5.22 1.61 -10.50
C THR A 185 5.60 0.43 -9.60
N THR A 186 4.60 -0.25 -9.06
CA THR A 186 4.83 -1.48 -8.31
C THR A 186 4.19 -2.67 -9.01
N THR A 187 4.77 -3.85 -8.85
CA THR A 187 4.19 -5.10 -9.32
C THR A 187 4.49 -6.24 -8.36
N ASN A 188 3.52 -7.14 -8.20
CA ASN A 188 3.71 -8.38 -7.46
C ASN A 188 4.22 -9.52 -8.37
N PHE A 189 4.03 -9.39 -9.69
CA PHE A 189 4.30 -10.43 -10.68
C PHE A 189 5.03 -9.86 -11.90
N ILE A 190 6.36 -9.65 -11.78
CA ILE A 190 7.14 -9.07 -12.89
C ILE A 190 7.02 -9.89 -14.19
N THR A 191 6.85 -11.21 -14.08
CA THR A 191 6.67 -12.10 -15.23
C THR A 191 5.34 -11.89 -15.96
N ALA A 192 4.37 -11.24 -15.32
CA ALA A 192 3.09 -10.89 -15.94
C ALA A 192 3.15 -9.54 -16.68
N ILE A 193 4.19 -8.75 -16.48
CA ILE A 193 4.37 -7.44 -17.12
C ILE A 193 4.89 -7.61 -18.55
N ASP A 194 4.37 -6.79 -19.47
CA ASP A 194 4.81 -6.75 -20.86
C ASP A 194 6.29 -6.31 -20.96
N GLU A 195 7.07 -7.00 -21.79
CA GLU A 195 8.51 -6.73 -21.94
C GLU A 195 8.78 -5.35 -22.55
N ALA A 196 7.90 -4.85 -23.43
CA ALA A 196 8.02 -3.52 -23.98
C ALA A 196 7.78 -2.43 -22.94
N PHE A 197 6.93 -2.69 -21.92
CA PHE A 197 6.80 -1.80 -20.77
C PHE A 197 8.09 -1.79 -19.94
N LEU A 198 8.64 -2.97 -19.61
CA LEU A 198 9.87 -3.08 -18.83
C LEU A 198 11.08 -2.47 -19.54
N SER A 199 11.15 -2.52 -20.88
CA SER A 199 12.22 -1.91 -21.67
C SER A 199 12.27 -0.39 -21.58
N ARG A 200 11.17 0.25 -21.16
CA ARG A 200 11.08 1.70 -20.89
C ARG A 200 11.53 2.08 -19.49
N ALA A 201 11.69 1.10 -18.60
CA ALA A 201 12.10 1.40 -17.24
C ALA A 201 13.56 1.84 -17.18
N ASP A 202 13.81 3.03 -16.62
CA ASP A 202 15.16 3.51 -16.33
C ASP A 202 15.80 2.76 -15.16
N LEU A 203 14.96 2.17 -14.30
CA LEU A 203 15.38 1.31 -13.20
C LEU A 203 14.29 0.28 -12.89
N VAL A 204 14.69 -0.99 -12.86
CA VAL A 204 13.87 -2.08 -12.30
C VAL A 204 14.55 -2.57 -11.03
N MET A 205 13.85 -2.47 -9.90
CA MET A 205 14.34 -2.90 -8.59
C MET A 205 13.57 -4.11 -8.10
N HIS A 206 14.27 -5.21 -7.88
CA HIS A 206 13.69 -6.45 -7.37
C HIS A 206 13.79 -6.54 -5.86
N PHE A 207 12.65 -6.77 -5.20
CA PHE A 207 12.54 -7.00 -3.76
C PHE A 207 12.30 -8.49 -3.53
N ALA A 208 13.18 -9.12 -2.78
CA ALA A 208 12.98 -10.47 -2.26
C ALA A 208 12.22 -10.44 -0.93
N LEU A 209 11.80 -11.61 -0.46
CA LEU A 209 11.40 -11.77 0.94
C LEU A 209 12.58 -11.42 1.85
N PRO A 210 12.32 -10.82 3.03
CA PRO A 210 13.39 -10.45 3.95
C PRO A 210 14.11 -11.69 4.48
N ASP A 211 15.43 -11.61 4.55
CA ASP A 211 16.25 -12.62 5.22
C ASP A 211 16.10 -12.54 6.76
N PRO A 212 16.58 -13.53 7.51
CA PRO A 212 16.44 -13.54 8.98
C PRO A 212 17.02 -12.28 9.66
N ALA A 213 18.11 -11.71 9.14
CA ALA A 213 18.71 -10.50 9.70
C ALA A 213 17.80 -9.28 9.47
N THR A 214 17.21 -9.17 8.28
CA THR A 214 16.23 -8.14 7.96
C THR A 214 14.95 -8.33 8.78
N ILE A 215 14.47 -9.57 8.96
CA ILE A 215 13.32 -9.87 9.84
C ILE A 215 13.61 -9.42 11.28
N ALA A 216 14.79 -9.72 11.82
CA ALA A 216 15.19 -9.29 13.16
C ALA A 216 15.17 -7.75 13.26
N SER A 217 15.66 -7.05 12.24
CA SER A 217 15.63 -5.59 12.22
C SER A 217 14.20 -5.04 12.14
N ILE A 218 13.28 -5.68 11.39
CA ILE A 218 11.86 -5.31 11.33
C ILE A 218 11.20 -5.51 12.69
N LEU A 219 11.46 -6.63 13.37
CA LEU A 219 10.93 -6.92 14.71
C LEU A 219 11.42 -5.89 15.73
N GLN A 220 12.73 -5.63 15.73
CA GLN A 220 13.33 -4.64 16.61
C GLN A 220 12.68 -3.27 16.43
N HIS A 221 12.63 -2.79 15.20
CA HIS A 221 12.04 -1.48 14.88
C HIS A 221 10.56 -1.40 15.29
N SER A 222 9.79 -2.46 15.03
CA SER A 222 8.38 -2.50 15.42
C SER A 222 8.18 -2.51 16.94
N LEU A 223 9.07 -3.16 17.69
CA LEU A 223 9.06 -3.11 19.16
C LEU A 223 9.51 -1.75 19.69
N GLU A 224 10.47 -1.07 19.02
CA GLU A 224 10.86 0.30 19.33
C GLU A 224 9.71 1.28 19.10
N GLU A 225 9.00 1.15 17.98
CA GLU A 225 7.78 1.95 17.70
C GLU A 225 6.71 1.73 18.78
N LEU A 226 6.48 0.47 19.19
CA LEU A 226 5.54 0.15 20.26
C LEU A 226 5.97 0.76 21.60
N ALA A 227 7.27 0.74 21.89
CA ALA A 227 7.85 1.27 23.13
C ALA A 227 7.68 2.80 23.27
N VAL A 228 7.43 3.54 22.20
CA VAL A 228 7.09 4.98 22.27
C VAL A 228 5.80 5.19 23.05
N GLN A 229 4.82 4.29 22.88
CA GLN A 229 3.53 4.38 23.60
C GLN A 229 3.58 3.62 24.94
N TRP A 230 4.29 2.50 24.98
CA TRP A 230 4.44 1.64 26.15
C TRP A 230 5.92 1.42 26.49
N PRO A 231 6.57 2.31 27.24
CA PRO A 231 8.01 2.23 27.54
C PRO A 231 8.48 0.93 28.17
N ALA A 232 7.59 0.21 28.86
CA ALA A 232 7.89 -1.11 29.44
C ALA A 232 8.22 -2.18 28.39
N VAL A 233 7.89 -1.97 27.09
CA VAL A 233 8.24 -2.88 26.00
C VAL A 233 9.67 -2.68 25.51
N LEU A 234 10.33 -1.56 25.82
CA LEU A 234 11.68 -1.24 25.34
C LEU A 234 12.74 -2.34 25.63
N PRO A 235 12.73 -3.04 26.77
CA PRO A 235 13.65 -4.16 27.01
C PRO A 235 13.53 -5.27 25.97
N LEU A 236 12.32 -5.51 25.43
CA LEU A 236 12.13 -6.51 24.36
C LEU A 236 12.82 -6.08 23.07
N ALA A 237 12.74 -4.81 22.70
CA ALA A 237 13.44 -4.28 21.52
C ALA A 237 14.98 -4.38 21.64
N LYS A 238 15.53 -4.45 22.86
CA LYS A 238 16.97 -4.56 23.13
C LYS A 238 17.45 -6.02 23.33
N ALA A 239 16.55 -6.98 23.42
CA ALA A 239 16.87 -8.38 23.67
C ALA A 239 17.28 -9.12 22.37
N ARG A 240 18.44 -8.82 21.85
CA ARG A 240 18.94 -9.24 20.53
C ARG A 240 18.81 -10.76 20.30
N LYS A 241 19.21 -11.59 21.28
CA LYS A 241 19.15 -13.06 21.14
C LYS A 241 17.72 -13.56 20.96
N ASP A 242 16.78 -13.00 21.70
CA ASP A 242 15.36 -13.37 21.59
C ASP A 242 14.76 -12.91 20.26
N ILE A 243 15.13 -11.73 19.78
CA ILE A 243 14.74 -11.21 18.48
C ILE A 243 15.29 -12.08 17.35
N GLU A 244 16.55 -12.49 17.40
CA GLU A 244 17.17 -13.38 16.41
C GLU A 244 16.48 -14.77 16.40
N ALA A 245 16.17 -15.32 17.58
CA ALA A 245 15.42 -16.57 17.71
C ALA A 245 14.00 -16.45 17.15
N LEU A 246 13.30 -15.34 17.41
CA LEU A 246 11.98 -15.06 16.87
C LEU A 246 12.02 -14.88 15.36
N ALA A 247 13.03 -14.18 14.83
CA ALA A 247 13.24 -13.99 13.40
C ALA A 247 13.43 -15.31 12.65
N ALA A 248 14.15 -16.26 13.26
CA ALA A 248 14.30 -17.61 12.70
C ALA A 248 12.96 -18.34 12.55
N LEU A 249 12.04 -18.20 13.52
CA LEU A 249 10.68 -18.75 13.43
C LEU A 249 9.85 -18.11 12.31
N CYS A 250 10.15 -16.86 11.95
CA CYS A 250 9.46 -16.11 10.91
C CYS A 250 10.13 -16.26 9.51
N SER A 251 11.06 -17.19 9.33
CA SER A 251 11.72 -17.41 8.04
C SER A 251 10.69 -17.66 6.93
N GLY A 252 10.87 -16.97 5.79
CA GLY A 252 9.93 -17.03 4.66
C GLY A 252 8.70 -16.11 4.80
N TRP A 253 8.59 -15.32 5.88
CA TRP A 253 7.54 -14.33 6.02
C TRP A 253 7.91 -13.05 5.27
N ASN A 254 6.88 -12.36 4.74
CA ASN A 254 7.06 -11.02 4.19
C ASN A 254 7.02 -9.95 5.31
N GLY A 255 7.49 -8.74 5.01
CA GLY A 255 7.59 -7.66 5.99
C GLY A 255 6.25 -7.28 6.64
N ARG A 256 5.12 -7.39 5.90
CA ARG A 256 3.78 -7.15 6.43
C ARG A 256 3.39 -8.19 7.48
N GLN A 257 3.70 -9.46 7.23
CA GLN A 257 3.45 -10.54 8.18
C GLN A 257 4.27 -10.36 9.46
N VAL A 258 5.55 -10.01 9.32
CA VAL A 258 6.44 -9.77 10.46
C VAL A 258 5.93 -8.61 11.33
N ARG A 259 5.48 -7.50 10.74
CA ARG A 259 4.89 -6.39 11.51
C ARG A 259 3.58 -6.78 12.18
N LYS A 260 2.73 -7.55 11.50
CA LYS A 260 1.47 -8.06 12.08
C LYS A 260 1.69 -9.01 13.26
N LEU A 261 2.86 -9.66 13.35
CA LEU A 261 3.19 -10.51 14.47
C LEU A 261 3.14 -9.76 15.81
N ILE A 262 3.57 -8.49 15.83
CA ILE A 262 3.49 -7.69 17.06
C ILE A 262 2.04 -7.55 17.53
N LEU A 263 1.12 -7.21 16.61
CA LEU A 263 -0.31 -7.12 16.93
C LEU A 263 -0.89 -8.48 17.36
N ALA A 264 -0.48 -9.57 16.69
CA ALA A 264 -0.90 -10.91 17.05
C ALA A 264 -0.39 -11.30 18.44
N GLY A 265 0.83 -10.90 18.82
CA GLY A 265 1.37 -11.09 20.17
C GLY A 265 0.58 -10.32 21.23
N LEU A 266 0.18 -9.10 20.96
CA LEU A 266 -0.67 -8.31 21.86
C LEU A 266 -2.04 -8.96 22.09
N ALA A 267 -2.54 -9.72 21.12
CA ALA A 267 -3.84 -10.38 21.19
C ALA A 267 -3.78 -11.81 21.77
N GLN A 268 -2.60 -12.35 22.17
CA GLN A 268 -2.48 -13.71 22.68
C GLN A 268 -3.13 -13.91 24.06
N ARG A 269 -3.09 -12.90 24.91
CA ARG A 269 -3.64 -12.95 26.27
C ARG A 269 -4.46 -11.69 26.55
N LEU A 270 -5.58 -11.86 27.26
CA LEU A 270 -6.48 -10.76 27.59
C LEU A 270 -5.79 -9.65 28.41
N GLU A 271 -4.87 -10.03 29.32
CA GLU A 271 -4.09 -9.08 30.12
C GLU A 271 -3.20 -8.20 29.24
N VAL A 272 -2.56 -8.78 28.23
CA VAL A 272 -1.71 -8.06 27.28
C VAL A 272 -2.56 -7.18 26.37
N ALA A 273 -3.73 -7.66 25.93
CA ALA A 273 -4.66 -6.86 25.13
C ALA A 273 -5.21 -5.64 25.91
N LYS A 274 -5.40 -5.78 27.22
CA LYS A 274 -5.81 -4.68 28.11
C LYS A 274 -4.66 -3.73 28.43
N ASP A 275 -3.45 -4.27 28.60
CA ASP A 275 -2.24 -3.51 28.93
C ASP A 275 -1.03 -4.04 28.14
N PRO A 276 -0.70 -3.44 26.98
CA PRO A 276 0.45 -3.83 26.15
C PRO A 276 1.81 -3.78 26.85
N ALA A 277 1.92 -3.11 28.00
CA ALA A 277 3.13 -3.11 28.82
C ALA A 277 3.49 -4.50 29.36
N GLN A 278 2.53 -5.42 29.39
CA GLN A 278 2.71 -6.81 29.84
C GLN A 278 3.14 -7.78 28.73
N LEU A 279 3.43 -7.30 27.53
CA LEU A 279 3.91 -8.12 26.41
C LEU A 279 5.22 -8.83 26.76
N LYS A 280 5.30 -10.11 26.41
CA LYS A 280 6.48 -10.96 26.60
C LYS A 280 6.88 -11.63 25.28
N PHE A 281 8.14 -12.06 25.17
CA PHE A 281 8.59 -12.84 23.99
C PHE A 281 7.80 -14.12 23.78
N GLU A 282 7.29 -14.72 24.86
CA GLU A 282 6.48 -15.94 24.74
C GLU A 282 5.19 -15.70 23.96
N ASP A 283 4.54 -14.55 24.17
CA ASP A 283 3.34 -14.15 23.41
C ASP A 283 3.66 -14.02 21.90
N LEU A 284 4.81 -13.44 21.58
CA LEU A 284 5.26 -13.31 20.19
C LEU A 284 5.65 -14.67 19.57
N ARG A 285 6.32 -15.53 20.34
CA ARG A 285 6.68 -16.89 19.87
C ARG A 285 5.43 -17.74 19.62
N GLU A 286 4.45 -17.66 20.50
CA GLU A 286 3.19 -18.36 20.33
C GLU A 286 2.43 -17.87 19.11
N ALA A 287 2.33 -16.55 18.93
CA ALA A 287 1.75 -15.94 17.74
C ALA A 287 2.47 -16.36 16.45
N ALA A 288 3.81 -16.46 16.47
CA ALA A 288 4.59 -16.93 15.34
C ALA A 288 4.31 -18.39 14.99
N ARG A 289 4.22 -19.29 16.00
CA ARG A 289 3.90 -20.72 15.81
C ARG A 289 2.51 -20.92 15.19
N LYS A 290 1.53 -20.09 15.56
CA LYS A 290 0.16 -20.10 15.01
C LYS A 290 0.06 -19.46 13.60
N LYS A 291 1.19 -19.12 12.96
CA LYS A 291 1.26 -18.45 11.64
C LYS A 291 0.29 -17.27 11.50
N GLY A 292 0.28 -16.37 12.50
CA GLY A 292 -0.39 -15.07 12.37
C GLY A 292 -1.92 -15.13 12.41
N GLY A 293 -2.52 -16.07 13.14
CA GLY A 293 -3.90 -15.91 13.57
C GLY A 293 -4.97 -16.69 12.80
N VAL A 294 -4.62 -17.82 12.18
CA VAL A 294 -5.66 -18.78 11.80
C VAL A 294 -5.90 -19.69 13.02
N GLU A 295 -6.84 -19.32 13.85
CA GLU A 295 -7.33 -20.15 14.96
C GLU A 295 -8.68 -20.73 14.57
N TRP A 296 -8.85 -22.04 14.79
CA TRP A 296 -10.16 -22.68 14.72
C TRP A 296 -10.82 -22.48 16.09
N ALA A 297 -12.04 -21.93 16.11
CA ALA A 297 -12.82 -21.87 17.32
C ALA A 297 -13.12 -23.31 17.77
N GLY A 298 -12.45 -23.74 18.84
CA GLY A 298 -12.77 -24.97 19.55
C GLY A 298 -14.07 -24.78 20.33
N ASP A 299 -14.58 -25.89 20.91
CA ASP A 299 -15.83 -25.90 21.66
C ASP A 299 -15.84 -24.91 22.84
N ALA A 300 -16.93 -24.13 22.93
CA ALA A 300 -17.30 -23.22 24.01
C ALA A 300 -16.36 -21.98 24.23
N ALA A 301 -16.64 -20.88 23.56
CA ALA A 301 -16.10 -19.59 23.95
C ALA A 301 -16.65 -19.18 25.35
N PRO A 302 -15.79 -18.61 26.24
CA PRO A 302 -16.24 -18.09 27.53
C PRO A 302 -17.27 -16.96 27.31
N SER A 303 -18.27 -16.91 28.17
CA SER A 303 -19.29 -15.87 28.13
C SER A 303 -18.71 -14.49 28.44
N SER A 304 -19.38 -13.43 27.98
CA SER A 304 -18.96 -12.06 28.27
C SER A 304 -18.89 -11.77 29.78
N LYS A 305 -19.73 -12.44 30.59
CA LYS A 305 -19.72 -12.30 32.05
C LYS A 305 -18.49 -12.95 32.68
N GLU A 306 -18.02 -14.07 32.14
CA GLU A 306 -16.78 -14.73 32.57
C GLU A 306 -15.52 -13.95 32.20
N LEU A 307 -15.53 -13.29 31.03
CA LEU A 307 -14.39 -12.49 30.54
C LEU A 307 -14.27 -11.13 31.24
N PHE A 308 -15.37 -10.46 31.54
CA PHE A 308 -15.37 -9.06 31.94
C PHE A 308 -16.03 -8.81 33.32
N GLY A 309 -16.60 -9.84 33.94
CA GLY A 309 -17.44 -9.67 35.12
C GLY A 309 -18.78 -9.04 34.80
N GLU A 310 -19.48 -8.54 35.83
CA GLU A 310 -20.73 -7.80 35.60
C GLU A 310 -20.44 -6.38 35.07
N VAL A 311 -21.12 -6.00 33.99
CA VAL A 311 -21.04 -4.63 33.48
C VAL A 311 -21.58 -3.68 34.53
N PRO A 312 -20.84 -2.61 34.94
CA PRO A 312 -21.33 -1.62 35.88
C PRO A 312 -22.71 -1.11 35.49
N ALA A 313 -23.59 -0.94 36.49
CA ALA A 313 -24.98 -0.54 36.25
C ALA A 313 -25.11 0.80 35.48
N GLU A 314 -24.13 1.67 35.61
CA GLU A 314 -24.03 2.96 34.93
C GLU A 314 -23.86 2.86 33.40
N LEU A 315 -23.46 1.70 32.89
CA LEU A 315 -23.26 1.46 31.43
C LEU A 315 -24.41 0.65 30.81
N LYS A 316 -25.44 0.30 31.59
CA LYS A 316 -26.67 -0.30 31.09
C LYS A 316 -27.56 0.84 30.62
N HIS A 317 -27.40 1.29 29.38
CA HIS A 317 -28.33 2.20 28.76
C HIS A 317 -29.69 1.52 28.62
N ASP A 318 -30.71 2.16 29.17
CA ASP A 318 -32.13 1.85 29.01
C ASP A 318 -32.49 1.79 27.52
N HIS A 319 -32.59 0.60 26.99
CA HIS A 319 -33.37 0.31 25.79
C HIS A 319 -34.74 -0.20 26.21
N ASP A 320 -35.45 0.66 26.99
CA ASP A 320 -36.90 0.49 27.17
C ASP A 320 -37.62 1.38 26.15
N HIS A 321 -37.76 0.90 24.94
CA HIS A 321 -38.72 1.43 24.02
C HIS A 321 -39.98 0.58 24.15
N GLY A 322 -40.92 1.18 24.90
CA GLY A 322 -42.27 0.68 25.08
C GLY A 322 -42.94 0.29 23.77
N HIS A 323 -43.29 -0.96 23.65
CA HIS A 323 -44.30 -1.41 22.76
C HIS A 323 -45.65 -1.19 23.46
N GLY A 324 -46.31 -0.11 23.15
CA GLY A 324 -47.69 0.14 23.40
C GLY A 324 -48.37 0.40 22.08
N GLU A 325 -49.32 -0.40 21.83
CA GLU A 325 -50.66 -0.17 21.31
C GLU A 325 -51.09 -1.12 20.19
N ASP A 326 -52.02 -1.96 20.62
CA ASP A 326 -52.93 -2.73 19.81
C ASP A 326 -53.62 -1.89 18.74
N HIS A 327 -53.63 -2.34 17.50
CA HIS A 327 -54.66 -2.02 16.52
C HIS A 327 -55.18 -3.30 15.85
N ASP A 328 -56.27 -3.74 16.44
CA ASP A 328 -57.24 -4.68 15.90
C ASP A 328 -57.84 -4.13 14.57
N HIS A 329 -57.55 -4.75 13.45
CA HIS A 329 -58.27 -4.51 12.21
C HIS A 329 -58.76 -5.82 11.57
N HIS A 330 -60.01 -6.04 11.80
CA HIS A 330 -60.89 -6.99 11.10
C HIS A 330 -60.64 -7.07 9.60
N HIS A 331 -60.24 -8.24 9.11
CA HIS A 331 -60.30 -8.63 7.72
C HIS A 331 -61.71 -9.16 7.39
N LYS A 332 -62.48 -8.35 6.68
CA LYS A 332 -63.63 -8.83 5.94
C LYS A 332 -63.21 -9.37 4.57
N THR A 333 -63.36 -10.66 4.42
CA THR A 333 -63.41 -11.38 3.15
C THR A 333 -64.45 -10.81 2.20
N ARG A 334 -64.07 -10.56 0.96
CA ARG A 334 -65.02 -10.45 -0.17
C ARG A 334 -64.48 -11.21 -1.39
N ARG A 335 -65.10 -12.37 -1.64
CA ARG A 335 -65.09 -13.06 -2.93
C ARG A 335 -65.92 -12.26 -3.93
N MET A 336 -65.54 -12.29 -5.21
CA MET A 336 -66.29 -12.30 -6.49
C MET A 336 -65.51 -11.50 -7.52
N ARG A 337 -65.25 -11.85 -8.69
CA ARG A 337 -65.55 -12.88 -9.70
C ARG A 337 -64.36 -12.90 -10.65
#